data_bafa642e841570b415c560777bc8f570
#
_entry.id   bafa642e841570b415c560777bc8f570
#
_cell.length_a   1.000
_cell.length_b   1.000
_cell.length_c   1.000
_cell.angle_alpha   90.00
_cell.angle_beta   90.00
_cell.angle_gamma   90.00
#
_symmetry.space_group_name_H-M   'P 1'
#
loop_
_entity.id
_entity.type
_entity.pdbx_description
1 polymer ?
#
loop_
_entity_poly.entity_id
_entity_poly.type
_entity_poly.pdbx_seq_one_letter_code
_entity_poly.pdbx_strand_id
1 'polypeptide(L)'
;MEDKRAMCLSGKGVTKVFGYGDRKTVAVDHVDFEFHEGEIVSIVGESGSGKTTISKMILGLIGVTEGEIFFQGQPRDIKSYQKKKEYWKGIQAIFQDPFSSFNIFKKIDSVLLDCINMRGGKNLSKEKKTELMTEACKFVNLKFEELTNKYPFELSGGQMQRLMIARIFLLK
;
A
#
# COMPACT_ATOMS: atom_id res chain seq x y z
N MET A 1 31.46 -2.16 4.42
CA MET A 1 30.69 -2.36 5.67
C MET A 1 29.39 -3.01 5.25
N GLU A 2 29.19 -4.28 5.59
CA GLU A 2 27.88 -4.92 5.38
C GLU A 2 26.82 -4.20 6.24
N ASP A 3 25.73 -3.81 5.59
CA ASP A 3 24.60 -3.19 6.28
C ASP A 3 23.95 -4.23 7.20
N LYS A 4 24.10 -4.05 8.53
CA LYS A 4 23.58 -4.96 9.55
C LYS A 4 22.05 -4.87 9.76
N ARG A 5 21.37 -3.99 9.00
CA ARG A 5 19.91 -3.84 9.09
C ARG A 5 19.22 -5.04 8.43
N ALA A 6 18.11 -5.47 9.00
CA ALA A 6 17.35 -6.57 8.43
C ALA A 6 16.79 -6.19 7.05
N MET A 7 16.94 -7.07 6.07
CA MET A 7 16.36 -6.91 4.74
C MET A 7 14.85 -7.15 4.83
N CYS A 8 14.06 -6.15 4.47
CA CYS A 8 12.59 -6.24 4.54
C CYS A 8 11.96 -6.59 3.19
N LEU A 9 12.56 -6.15 2.08
CA LEU A 9 12.05 -6.41 0.73
C LEU A 9 13.20 -6.50 -0.25
N SER A 10 13.17 -7.48 -1.15
CA SER A 10 14.13 -7.58 -2.26
C SER A 10 13.50 -8.13 -3.53
N GLY A 11 14.16 -7.93 -4.64
CA GLY A 11 13.81 -8.49 -5.93
C GLY A 11 15.04 -9.00 -6.65
N LYS A 12 14.91 -10.11 -7.37
CA LYS A 12 15.98 -10.69 -8.19
C LYS A 12 15.48 -10.92 -9.61
N GLY A 13 16.18 -10.35 -10.60
CA GLY A 13 15.86 -10.46 -12.02
C GLY A 13 14.44 -10.01 -12.37
N VAL A 14 13.89 -9.05 -11.63
CA VAL A 14 12.49 -8.66 -11.75
C VAL A 14 12.24 -8.04 -13.11
N THR A 15 11.38 -8.70 -13.91
CA THR A 15 11.05 -8.31 -15.28
C THR A 15 9.55 -8.14 -15.45
N LYS A 16 9.14 -7.14 -16.20
CA LYS A 16 7.75 -6.94 -16.61
C LYS A 16 7.62 -6.66 -18.08
N VAL A 17 6.94 -7.55 -18.75
CA VAL A 17 6.54 -7.41 -20.16
C VAL A 17 5.02 -7.24 -20.23
N PHE A 18 4.56 -6.26 -21.00
CA PHE A 18 3.16 -6.08 -21.35
C PHE A 18 2.93 -6.43 -22.82
N GLY A 19 1.70 -6.79 -23.16
CA GLY A 19 1.32 -7.17 -24.54
C GLY A 19 1.62 -8.62 -24.90
N TYR A 20 1.28 -8.98 -26.14
CA TYR A 20 1.42 -10.33 -26.71
C TYR A 20 1.99 -10.28 -28.13
N GLY A 21 2.67 -11.34 -28.55
CA GLY A 21 3.25 -11.45 -29.90
C GLY A 21 4.20 -10.30 -30.23
N ASP A 22 4.02 -9.68 -31.39
CA ASP A 22 4.88 -8.58 -31.87
C ASP A 22 4.63 -7.24 -31.15
N ARG A 23 3.59 -7.13 -30.31
CA ARG A 23 3.25 -5.92 -29.55
C ARG A 23 3.71 -6.02 -28.09
N LYS A 24 4.84 -6.67 -27.86
CA LYS A 24 5.44 -6.75 -26.53
C LYS A 24 6.20 -5.46 -26.20
N THR A 25 6.01 -4.97 -24.96
CA THR A 25 6.76 -3.85 -24.41
C THR A 25 7.38 -4.29 -23.10
N VAL A 26 8.70 -4.23 -23.00
CA VAL A 26 9.45 -4.46 -21.76
C VAL A 26 9.40 -3.17 -20.94
N ALA A 27 8.69 -3.18 -19.84
CA ALA A 27 8.53 -2.01 -18.97
C ALA A 27 9.53 -1.99 -17.80
N VAL A 28 9.99 -3.16 -17.37
CA VAL A 28 11.05 -3.37 -16.38
C VAL A 28 11.85 -4.58 -16.86
N ASP A 29 13.19 -4.46 -16.87
CA ASP A 29 14.08 -5.47 -17.42
C ASP A 29 15.16 -5.87 -16.42
N HIS A 30 15.09 -7.11 -15.91
CA HIS A 30 16.08 -7.78 -15.03
C HIS A 30 16.58 -6.91 -13.85
N VAL A 31 15.67 -6.23 -13.16
CA VAL A 31 16.03 -5.32 -12.07
C VAL A 31 16.20 -6.08 -10.75
N ASP A 32 17.35 -5.87 -10.11
CA ASP A 32 17.62 -6.30 -8.74
C ASP A 32 17.45 -5.11 -7.79
N PHE A 33 16.91 -5.34 -6.60
CA PHE A 33 16.81 -4.34 -5.55
C PHE A 33 16.78 -4.98 -4.16
N GLU A 34 17.22 -4.21 -3.16
CA GLU A 34 17.18 -4.58 -1.74
C GLU A 34 16.77 -3.36 -0.92
N PHE A 35 15.81 -3.54 -0.02
CA PHE A 35 15.37 -2.52 0.93
C PHE A 35 15.51 -3.08 2.35
N HIS A 36 16.10 -2.26 3.22
CA HIS A 36 16.39 -2.64 4.61
C HIS A 36 15.51 -1.85 5.57
N GLU A 37 15.38 -2.35 6.80
CA GLU A 37 14.61 -1.66 7.84
C GLU A 37 15.20 -0.28 8.14
N GLY A 38 14.30 0.72 8.28
CA GLY A 38 14.69 2.10 8.58
C GLY A 38 15.29 2.87 7.41
N GLU A 39 15.30 2.32 6.20
CA GLU A 39 15.74 3.03 4.99
C GLU A 39 14.65 3.93 4.42
N ILE A 40 15.11 5.02 3.81
CA ILE A 40 14.33 5.84 2.87
C ILE A 40 14.97 5.67 1.50
N VAL A 41 14.28 5.00 0.59
CA VAL A 41 14.77 4.72 -0.76
C VAL A 41 13.94 5.51 -1.78
N SER A 42 14.62 6.19 -2.71
CA SER A 42 13.99 6.92 -3.81
C SER A 42 14.24 6.21 -5.14
N ILE A 43 13.17 5.99 -5.91
CA ILE A 43 13.27 5.50 -7.28
C ILE A 43 13.19 6.71 -8.22
N VAL A 44 14.29 7.03 -8.89
CA VAL A 44 14.41 8.17 -9.79
C VAL A 44 14.61 7.71 -11.24
N GLY A 45 14.26 8.56 -12.20
CA GLY A 45 14.38 8.28 -13.63
C GLY A 45 13.38 9.09 -14.46
N GLU A 46 13.52 9.07 -15.76
CA GLU A 46 12.65 9.79 -16.71
C GLU A 46 11.21 9.25 -16.72
N SER A 47 10.29 10.03 -17.29
CA SER A 47 8.92 9.54 -17.51
C SER A 47 8.95 8.31 -18.43
N GLY A 48 8.19 7.26 -18.06
CA GLY A 48 8.20 6.00 -18.81
C GLY A 48 9.29 5.00 -18.43
N SER A 49 10.28 5.34 -17.56
CA SER A 49 11.37 4.43 -17.16
C SER A 49 10.97 3.25 -16.27
N GLY A 50 9.69 2.97 -16.08
CA GLY A 50 9.22 1.79 -15.33
C GLY A 50 9.02 2.00 -13.83
N LYS A 51 9.26 3.19 -13.25
CA LYS A 51 9.11 3.47 -11.79
C LYS A 51 7.75 3.05 -11.22
N THR A 52 6.69 3.45 -11.87
CA THR A 52 5.33 3.09 -11.46
C THR A 52 5.06 1.59 -11.62
N THR A 53 5.67 0.97 -12.64
CA THR A 53 5.52 -0.47 -12.90
C THR A 53 6.19 -1.28 -11.79
N ILE A 54 7.43 -0.95 -11.42
CA ILE A 54 8.14 -1.64 -10.34
C ILE A 54 7.43 -1.44 -9.00
N SER A 55 6.96 -0.23 -8.70
CA SER A 55 6.16 0.04 -7.49
C SER A 55 4.88 -0.81 -7.44
N LYS A 56 4.15 -0.93 -8.56
CA LYS A 56 2.95 -1.77 -8.64
C LYS A 56 3.28 -3.26 -8.51
N MET A 57 4.41 -3.71 -9.04
CA MET A 57 4.88 -5.09 -8.82
C MET A 57 5.22 -5.33 -7.35
N ILE A 58 5.96 -4.43 -6.71
CA ILE A 58 6.27 -4.50 -5.26
C ILE A 58 4.98 -4.58 -4.44
N LEU A 59 3.99 -3.74 -4.73
CA LEU A 59 2.70 -3.76 -4.03
C LEU A 59 1.83 -5.00 -4.35
N GLY A 60 2.24 -5.84 -5.30
CA GLY A 60 1.45 -7.00 -5.72
C GLY A 60 0.16 -6.64 -6.47
N LEU A 61 0.07 -5.43 -7.02
CA LEU A 61 -1.06 -4.97 -7.85
C LEU A 61 -0.98 -5.54 -9.27
N ILE A 62 0.24 -5.78 -9.76
CA ILE A 62 0.51 -6.50 -11.00
C ILE A 62 1.54 -7.60 -10.74
N GLY A 63 1.46 -8.69 -11.51
CA GLY A 63 2.41 -9.79 -11.43
C GLY A 63 3.72 -9.47 -12.15
N VAL A 64 4.83 -10.06 -11.71
CA VAL A 64 6.09 -10.12 -12.45
C VAL A 64 5.93 -11.07 -13.64
N THR A 65 6.68 -10.84 -14.72
CA THR A 65 6.75 -11.76 -15.87
C THR A 65 7.86 -12.77 -15.63
N GLU A 66 9.03 -12.31 -15.14
CA GLU A 66 10.18 -13.13 -14.79
C GLU A 66 10.82 -12.58 -13.52
N GLY A 67 11.64 -13.42 -12.88
CA GLY A 67 12.27 -13.07 -11.60
C GLY A 67 11.34 -13.22 -10.39
N GLU A 68 11.81 -12.86 -9.24
CA GLU A 68 11.10 -13.06 -7.97
C GLU A 68 11.21 -11.83 -7.06
N ILE A 69 10.19 -11.63 -6.24
CA ILE A 69 10.19 -10.64 -5.16
C ILE A 69 10.11 -11.39 -3.83
N PHE A 70 10.93 -10.99 -2.88
CA PHE A 70 11.01 -11.55 -1.54
C PHE A 70 10.52 -10.52 -0.52
N PHE A 71 9.80 -10.97 0.46
CA PHE A 71 9.35 -10.17 1.61
C PHE A 71 9.78 -10.84 2.90
N GLN A 72 10.51 -10.12 3.75
CA GLN A 72 11.09 -10.66 4.99
C GLN A 72 11.88 -11.97 4.76
N GLY A 73 12.68 -12.00 3.70
CA GLY A 73 13.52 -13.14 3.34
C GLY A 73 12.80 -14.34 2.73
N GLN A 74 11.47 -14.28 2.57
CA GLN A 74 10.68 -15.36 1.97
C GLN A 74 10.15 -14.95 0.59
N PRO A 75 10.05 -15.88 -0.38
CA PRO A 75 9.39 -15.62 -1.65
C PRO A 75 7.99 -15.07 -1.42
N ARG A 76 7.67 -13.95 -2.07
CA ARG A 76 6.37 -13.31 -1.93
C ARG A 76 5.26 -14.19 -2.50
N ASP A 77 4.37 -14.65 -1.65
CA ASP A 77 3.19 -15.41 -2.06
C ASP A 77 1.94 -14.55 -2.05
N ILE A 78 1.44 -14.21 -3.24
CA ILE A 78 0.21 -13.44 -3.47
C ILE A 78 -0.77 -14.18 -4.38
N LYS A 79 -0.69 -15.52 -4.46
CA LYS A 79 -1.50 -16.34 -5.36
C LYS A 79 -2.98 -16.37 -4.97
N SER A 80 -3.30 -16.27 -3.69
CA SER A 80 -4.67 -16.21 -3.19
C SER A 80 -5.00 -14.85 -2.59
N TYR A 81 -6.30 -14.52 -2.51
CA TYR A 81 -6.77 -13.29 -1.84
C TYR A 81 -6.32 -13.23 -0.38
N GLN A 82 -6.35 -14.36 0.34
CA GLN A 82 -5.93 -14.41 1.74
C GLN A 82 -4.44 -14.07 1.90
N LYS A 83 -3.57 -14.64 1.04
CA LYS A 83 -2.14 -14.37 1.04
C LYS A 83 -1.81 -12.93 0.64
N LYS A 84 -2.53 -12.37 -0.34
CA LYS A 84 -2.45 -10.93 -0.67
C LYS A 84 -2.80 -10.06 0.54
N LYS A 85 -3.87 -10.39 1.23
CA LYS A 85 -4.32 -9.65 2.42
C LYS A 85 -3.26 -9.66 3.52
N GLU A 86 -2.60 -10.81 3.74
CA GLU A 86 -1.52 -10.92 4.72
C GLU A 86 -0.30 -10.08 4.31
N TYR A 87 0.10 -10.17 3.06
CA TYR A 87 1.17 -9.34 2.50
C TYR A 87 0.89 -7.83 2.65
N TRP A 88 -0.34 -7.41 2.39
CA TRP A 88 -0.75 -6.00 2.51
C TRP A 88 -0.87 -5.49 3.95
N LYS A 89 -0.81 -6.33 4.97
CA LYS A 89 -0.62 -5.87 6.36
C LYS A 89 0.79 -5.33 6.59
N GLY A 90 1.80 -5.89 5.92
CA GLY A 90 3.19 -5.45 6.04
C GLY A 90 3.62 -4.38 5.03
N ILE A 91 2.93 -4.28 3.89
CA ILE A 91 3.25 -3.31 2.83
C ILE A 91 2.03 -2.42 2.55
N GLN A 92 2.22 -1.11 2.63
CA GLN A 92 1.18 -0.12 2.39
C GLN A 92 1.66 0.93 1.39
N ALA A 93 0.74 1.59 0.70
CA ALA A 93 1.03 2.63 -0.26
C ALA A 93 0.16 3.87 -0.04
N ILE A 94 0.77 5.02 -0.26
CA ILE A 94 0.09 6.30 -0.39
C ILE A 94 0.19 6.69 -1.87
N PHE A 95 -0.95 6.74 -2.55
CA PHE A 95 -1.01 7.11 -3.96
C PHE A 95 -1.03 8.62 -4.15
N GLN A 96 -0.55 9.08 -5.31
CA GLN A 96 -0.52 10.50 -5.65
C GLN A 96 -1.93 11.09 -5.75
N ASP A 97 -2.88 10.35 -6.32
CA ASP A 97 -4.29 10.71 -6.33
C ASP A 97 -5.03 10.06 -5.15
N PRO A 98 -5.39 10.85 -4.13
CA PRO A 98 -6.05 10.31 -2.96
C PRO A 98 -7.48 9.82 -3.27
N PHE A 99 -8.20 10.47 -4.19
CA PHE A 99 -9.59 10.11 -4.48
C PHE A 99 -9.72 8.74 -5.13
N SER A 100 -8.79 8.38 -6.03
CA SER A 100 -8.77 7.04 -6.67
C SER A 100 -8.53 5.90 -5.67
N SER A 101 -8.05 6.21 -4.46
CA SER A 101 -7.76 5.23 -3.40
C SER A 101 -8.96 4.90 -2.52
N PHE A 102 -10.07 5.59 -2.71
CA PHE A 102 -11.29 5.41 -1.91
C PHE A 102 -12.48 5.01 -2.78
N ASN A 103 -13.33 4.17 -2.23
CA ASN A 103 -14.64 3.91 -2.84
C ASN A 103 -15.55 5.12 -2.55
N ILE A 104 -15.90 5.87 -3.60
CA ILE A 104 -16.72 7.09 -3.51
C ILE A 104 -18.13 6.86 -2.96
N PHE A 105 -18.62 5.63 -3.02
CA PHE A 105 -19.94 5.23 -2.49
C PHE A 105 -19.89 4.77 -1.03
N LYS A 106 -18.72 4.81 -0.41
CA LYS A 106 -18.54 4.35 0.97
C LYS A 106 -18.22 5.52 1.89
N LYS A 107 -18.93 5.61 3.01
CA LYS A 107 -18.66 6.63 4.03
C LYS A 107 -17.29 6.44 4.66
N ILE A 108 -16.66 7.52 5.09
CA ILE A 108 -15.31 7.54 5.65
C ILE A 108 -15.19 6.69 6.91
N ASP A 109 -16.15 6.79 7.83
CA ASP A 109 -16.19 5.96 9.02
C ASP A 109 -16.24 4.46 8.70
N SER A 110 -16.98 4.07 7.65
CA SER A 110 -17.00 2.68 7.18
C SER A 110 -15.66 2.24 6.58
N VAL A 111 -14.96 3.14 5.87
CA VAL A 111 -13.63 2.85 5.31
C VAL A 111 -12.60 2.63 6.42
N LEU A 112 -12.60 3.47 7.46
CA LEU A 112 -11.72 3.32 8.63
C LEU A 112 -12.04 2.05 9.41
N LEU A 113 -13.33 1.73 9.58
CA LEU A 113 -13.77 0.51 10.23
C LEU A 113 -13.30 -0.75 9.49
N ASP A 114 -13.29 -0.74 8.16
CA ASP A 114 -12.74 -1.85 7.39
C ASP A 114 -11.26 -2.08 7.68
N CYS A 115 -10.46 -1.03 7.86
CA CYS A 115 -9.05 -1.17 8.23
C CYS A 115 -8.89 -1.88 9.57
N ILE A 116 -9.67 -1.48 10.58
CA ILE A 116 -9.69 -2.14 11.89
C ILE A 116 -10.09 -3.61 11.75
N ASN A 117 -11.12 -3.91 10.96
CA ASN A 117 -11.58 -5.27 10.72
C ASN A 117 -10.53 -6.13 9.97
N MET A 118 -9.78 -5.53 9.04
CA MET A 118 -8.67 -6.19 8.33
C MET A 118 -7.52 -6.56 9.26
N ARG A 119 -7.21 -5.72 10.23
CA ARG A 119 -6.20 -5.99 11.27
C ARG A 119 -6.59 -7.12 12.22
N GLY A 120 -7.86 -7.50 12.26
CA GLY A 120 -8.38 -8.51 13.19
C GLY A 120 -9.31 -7.96 14.27
N GLY A 121 -9.59 -6.66 14.24
CA GLY A 121 -10.42 -5.97 15.22
C GLY A 121 -11.95 -6.16 15.05
N LYS A 122 -12.40 -7.22 14.36
CA LYS A 122 -13.85 -7.46 14.16
C LYS A 122 -14.62 -7.57 15.48
N ASN A 123 -14.02 -8.21 16.48
CA ASN A 123 -14.63 -8.50 17.78
C ASN A 123 -14.44 -7.37 18.80
N LEU A 124 -13.80 -6.26 18.45
CA LEU A 124 -13.68 -5.10 19.32
C LEU A 124 -15.04 -4.44 19.53
N SER A 125 -15.26 -3.87 20.72
CA SER A 125 -16.48 -3.09 21.01
C SER A 125 -16.56 -1.86 20.10
N LYS A 126 -17.76 -1.29 19.97
CA LYS A 126 -17.99 -0.08 19.18
C LYS A 126 -17.18 1.10 19.71
N GLU A 127 -17.12 1.23 21.03
CA GLU A 127 -16.38 2.28 21.72
C GLU A 127 -14.89 2.18 21.39
N LYS A 128 -14.30 0.96 21.45
CA LYS A 128 -12.87 0.75 21.13
C LYS A 128 -12.56 1.01 19.66
N LYS A 129 -13.46 0.66 18.75
CA LYS A 129 -13.31 0.99 17.32
C LYS A 129 -13.35 2.50 17.09
N THR A 130 -14.25 3.22 17.75
CA THR A 130 -14.35 4.67 17.67
C THR A 130 -13.10 5.34 18.23
N GLU A 131 -12.59 4.88 19.37
CA GLU A 131 -11.34 5.34 19.96
C GLU A 131 -10.17 5.21 18.97
N LEU A 132 -9.97 4.04 18.37
CA LEU A 132 -8.91 3.79 17.38
C LEU A 132 -9.04 4.71 16.15
N MET A 133 -10.24 4.92 15.63
CA MET A 133 -10.47 5.84 14.51
C MET A 133 -10.16 7.28 14.89
N THR A 134 -10.54 7.70 16.10
CA THR A 134 -10.27 9.05 16.61
C THR A 134 -8.76 9.27 16.78
N GLU A 135 -8.03 8.31 17.36
CA GLU A 135 -6.57 8.38 17.51
C GLU A 135 -5.86 8.45 16.15
N ALA A 136 -6.26 7.61 15.19
CA ALA A 136 -5.68 7.63 13.84
C ALA A 136 -5.93 8.95 13.11
N CYS A 137 -7.12 9.52 13.23
CA CYS A 137 -7.44 10.84 12.67
C CYS A 137 -6.63 11.96 13.36
N LYS A 138 -6.54 11.93 14.69
CA LYS A 138 -5.75 12.89 15.48
C LYS A 138 -4.27 12.87 15.10
N PHE A 139 -3.69 11.69 14.85
CA PHE A 139 -2.30 11.55 14.41
C PHE A 139 -1.99 12.33 13.13
N VAL A 140 -2.98 12.50 12.26
CA VAL A 140 -2.85 13.24 10.98
C VAL A 140 -3.52 14.63 11.01
N ASN A 141 -3.77 15.19 12.19
CA ASN A 141 -4.46 16.46 12.37
C ASN A 141 -5.83 16.53 11.67
N LEU A 142 -6.62 15.48 11.82
CA LEU A 142 -8.03 15.42 11.44
C LEU A 142 -8.88 15.20 12.70
N LYS A 143 -10.09 15.71 12.69
CA LYS A 143 -11.09 15.42 13.72
C LYS A 143 -12.05 14.38 13.20
N PHE A 144 -12.12 13.22 13.85
CA PHE A 144 -12.95 12.11 13.41
C PHE A 144 -14.43 12.49 13.33
N GLU A 145 -14.91 13.29 14.29
CA GLU A 145 -16.29 13.77 14.37
C GLU A 145 -16.71 14.57 13.13
N GLU A 146 -15.77 15.31 12.52
CA GLU A 146 -15.99 16.08 11.30
C GLU A 146 -16.02 15.21 10.04
N LEU A 147 -15.54 13.97 10.13
CA LEU A 147 -15.48 13.00 9.02
C LEU A 147 -16.61 11.97 9.07
N THR A 148 -17.21 11.79 10.24
CA THR A 148 -18.30 10.83 10.45
C THR A 148 -19.46 11.10 9.50
N ASN A 149 -19.98 10.05 8.88
CA ASN A 149 -21.07 10.08 7.90
C ASN A 149 -20.75 10.79 6.57
N LYS A 150 -19.56 11.35 6.35
CA LYS A 150 -19.17 11.96 5.08
C LYS A 150 -18.70 10.92 4.06
N TYR A 151 -18.86 11.29 2.81
CA TYR A 151 -18.31 10.58 1.66
C TYR A 151 -16.99 11.22 1.20
N PRO A 152 -16.14 10.50 0.45
CA PRO A 152 -14.86 11.03 -0.05
C PRO A 152 -14.98 12.36 -0.81
N PHE A 153 -16.02 12.54 -1.62
CA PHE A 153 -16.23 13.75 -2.42
C PHE A 153 -16.62 15.00 -1.59
N GLU A 154 -16.96 14.81 -0.31
CA GLU A 154 -17.24 15.91 0.62
C GLU A 154 -15.99 16.42 1.34
N LEU A 155 -14.82 15.82 1.07
CA LEU A 155 -13.57 16.17 1.69
C LEU A 155 -12.64 16.90 0.72
N SER A 156 -11.79 17.78 1.25
CA SER A 156 -10.73 18.40 0.47
C SER A 156 -9.62 17.40 0.13
N GLY A 157 -8.86 17.65 -0.95
CA GLY A 157 -7.71 16.82 -1.33
C GLY A 157 -6.71 16.62 -0.19
N GLY A 158 -6.43 17.68 0.59
CA GLY A 158 -5.54 17.58 1.75
C GLY A 158 -6.11 16.73 2.90
N GLN A 159 -7.42 16.76 3.12
CA GLN A 159 -8.07 15.85 4.08
C GLN A 159 -7.98 14.40 3.60
N MET A 160 -8.22 14.16 2.31
CA MET A 160 -8.12 12.84 1.71
C MET A 160 -6.69 12.25 1.78
N GLN A 161 -5.65 13.07 1.52
CA GLN A 161 -4.25 12.65 1.67
C GLN A 161 -3.93 12.25 3.11
N ARG A 162 -4.32 13.08 4.09
CA ARG A 162 -4.14 12.75 5.50
C ARG A 162 -4.92 11.51 5.92
N LEU A 163 -6.11 11.33 5.37
CA LEU A 163 -6.94 10.15 5.66
C LEU A 163 -6.30 8.85 5.12
N MET A 164 -5.59 8.89 3.99
CA MET A 164 -4.79 7.73 3.53
C MET A 164 -3.72 7.32 4.56
N ILE A 165 -3.07 8.30 5.18
CA ILE A 165 -2.08 8.03 6.24
C ILE A 165 -2.77 7.45 7.49
N ALA A 166 -3.91 8.01 7.89
CA ALA A 166 -4.70 7.48 9.02
C ALA A 166 -5.11 6.01 8.80
N ARG A 167 -5.46 5.63 7.57
CA ARG A 167 -5.74 4.23 7.21
C ARG A 167 -4.55 3.31 7.45
N ILE A 168 -3.33 3.74 7.07
CA ILE A 168 -2.12 2.96 7.30
C ILE A 168 -1.87 2.79 8.81
N PHE A 169 -2.07 3.83 9.58
CA PHE A 169 -1.95 3.79 11.04
C PHE A 169 -2.91 2.75 11.67
N LEU A 170 -4.12 2.63 11.16
CA LEU A 170 -5.11 1.65 11.62
C LEU A 170 -4.77 0.20 11.23
N LEU A 171 -3.89 -0.02 10.24
CA LEU A 171 -3.49 -1.35 9.78
C LEU A 171 -2.29 -1.92 10.55
N LYS A 172 -1.58 -1.09 11.32
CA LYS A 172 -0.55 -1.50 12.27
C LYS A 172 -1.22 -2.03 13.54
#